data_42b7fbbda12aa7e1f04982ed02dccc13
#
_entry.id   42b7fbbda12aa7e1f04982ed02dccc13
#
_cell.length_a   1.000
_cell.length_b   1.000
_cell.length_c   1.000
_cell.angle_alpha   90.00
_cell.angle_beta   90.00
_cell.angle_gamma   90.00
#
_symmetry.space_group_name_H-M   'P 1'
#
loop_
_entity.id
_entity.type
_entity.pdbx_description
1 polymer ?
#
loop_
_entity_poly.entity_id
_entity_poly.type
_entity_poly.pdbx_seq_one_letter_code
_entity_poly.pdbx_strand_id
1 'polypeptide(L)'
;MSYNNMGVFDGGIITPKQTQPVGMPVMDAAGIASGNAFLISELEKRDPVIRQPLASVTYPRDVPIETGGGWVDFASAMSVQYGVTGGSGDGTITAGGANGIPIVQASLDKGLFKAHVYSVALRIMFVDMQKANYIGRSLDQLLQEGVRLSYDKHMDENVYAGFARYGTYGLVNHPDVTETTVADGAKGTTNWKDKTPDEILLDINTAISSTWAAAGYDTAAIPNHILVPYEQYLYLLNTKVSDLATKSILDYILENNIVNKEGKGQLYIGATAWCKGAGTGNKDRMVVYVNHERYIGLDELVPMSRIMTQPNVANVCYDTAYMANISELKLLYPNTVTYWDGIGGDA
;
A
#
# COMPACT_ATOMS: atom_id res chain seq x y z
N MET A 1 -75.84 63.80 7.69
CA MET A 1 -76.59 62.68 7.12
C MET A 1 -76.39 62.73 5.62
N SER A 2 -75.51 62.00 5.09
CA SER A 2 -75.44 61.86 3.64
C SER A 2 -75.08 60.40 3.36
N TYR A 3 -76.13 59.68 3.05
CA TYR A 3 -76.01 58.36 2.40
C TYR A 3 -75.74 58.60 0.94
N ASN A 4 -74.49 58.47 0.52
CA ASN A 4 -74.21 58.34 -0.88
C ASN A 4 -72.86 57.67 -1.02
N ASN A 5 -72.89 56.39 -1.11
CA ASN A 5 -72.06 55.62 -2.00
C ASN A 5 -72.55 54.15 -1.99
N MET A 6 -73.79 53.97 -2.36
CA MET A 6 -74.07 52.68 -2.97
C MET A 6 -73.59 52.75 -4.38
N GLY A 7 -72.40 52.19 -4.59
CA GLY A 7 -71.86 51.88 -5.91
C GLY A 7 -72.92 51.04 -6.64
N VAL A 8 -73.29 51.47 -7.83
CA VAL A 8 -74.06 50.73 -8.78
C VAL A 8 -73.47 49.31 -8.89
N PHE A 9 -74.24 48.35 -8.42
CA PHE A 9 -73.99 46.98 -8.70
C PHE A 9 -74.36 46.75 -10.17
N ASP A 10 -73.42 46.98 -11.06
CA ASP A 10 -73.44 46.40 -12.38
C ASP A 10 -73.32 44.91 -12.19
N GLY A 11 -74.21 44.10 -12.72
CA GLY A 11 -74.38 42.69 -12.43
C GLY A 11 -73.22 41.79 -12.88
N GLY A 12 -72.01 42.29 -12.80
CA GLY A 12 -70.78 41.51 -12.98
C GLY A 12 -70.53 40.76 -11.69
N ILE A 13 -70.50 39.46 -11.77
CA ILE A 13 -69.98 38.57 -10.73
C ILE A 13 -68.65 39.13 -10.25
N ILE A 14 -68.60 39.65 -9.03
CA ILE A 14 -67.37 40.05 -8.37
C ILE A 14 -66.69 38.75 -8.05
N THR A 15 -65.89 38.27 -8.98
CA THR A 15 -64.90 37.26 -8.66
C THR A 15 -63.89 37.90 -7.66
N PRO A 16 -63.77 37.36 -6.47
CA PRO A 16 -62.75 37.85 -5.54
C PRO A 16 -61.43 37.81 -6.29
N LYS A 17 -60.74 38.96 -6.42
CA LYS A 17 -59.42 39.05 -6.92
C LYS A 17 -58.57 38.19 -5.97
N GLN A 18 -58.26 37.00 -6.41
CA GLN A 18 -57.27 36.20 -5.68
C GLN A 18 -55.97 37.00 -5.66
N THR A 19 -55.76 37.70 -4.58
CA THR A 19 -54.43 38.21 -4.26
C THR A 19 -53.55 37.00 -4.04
N GLN A 20 -52.78 36.63 -5.03
CA GLN A 20 -51.73 35.64 -4.82
C GLN A 20 -50.90 36.10 -3.64
N PRO A 21 -50.62 35.24 -2.66
CA PRO A 21 -49.74 35.58 -1.56
C PRO A 21 -48.40 36.00 -2.16
N VAL A 22 -47.92 37.16 -1.71
CA VAL A 22 -46.62 37.70 -2.09
C VAL A 22 -45.58 36.63 -1.78
N GLY A 23 -44.96 36.05 -2.81
CA GLY A 23 -43.96 35.02 -2.66
C GLY A 23 -44.26 33.66 -3.28
N MET A 24 -45.45 33.44 -3.87
CA MET A 24 -45.62 32.25 -4.71
C MET A 24 -44.84 32.44 -6.01
N PRO A 25 -43.94 31.53 -6.34
CA PRO A 25 -43.26 31.56 -7.63
C PRO A 25 -44.32 31.44 -8.74
N VAL A 26 -44.27 32.36 -9.69
CA VAL A 26 -45.04 32.24 -10.93
C VAL A 26 -44.67 30.93 -11.56
N MET A 27 -45.63 30.05 -11.81
CA MET A 27 -45.38 28.74 -12.44
C MET A 27 -45.12 28.96 -13.94
N ASP A 28 -43.94 29.49 -14.23
CA ASP A 28 -43.35 29.44 -15.56
C ASP A 28 -42.56 28.12 -15.75
N ALA A 29 -42.03 27.88 -16.95
CA ALA A 29 -41.29 26.66 -17.25
C ALA A 29 -40.05 26.48 -16.34
N ALA A 30 -39.46 27.57 -15.87
CA ALA A 30 -38.33 27.55 -14.95
C ALA A 30 -38.79 27.19 -13.50
N GLY A 31 -39.94 27.69 -13.07
CA GLY A 31 -40.54 27.33 -11.80
C GLY A 31 -40.99 25.87 -11.74
N ILE A 32 -41.54 25.34 -12.84
CA ILE A 32 -41.85 23.91 -12.97
C ILE A 32 -40.60 23.05 -12.94
N ALA A 33 -39.54 23.45 -13.63
CA ALA A 33 -38.26 22.75 -13.65
C ALA A 33 -37.60 22.70 -12.26
N SER A 34 -37.61 23.83 -11.53
CA SER A 34 -37.07 23.89 -10.15
C SER A 34 -37.95 23.10 -9.16
N GLY A 35 -39.26 23.10 -9.31
CA GLY A 35 -40.17 22.27 -8.51
C GLY A 35 -39.98 20.79 -8.76
N ASN A 36 -39.79 20.38 -10.01
CA ASN A 36 -39.48 19.00 -10.36
C ASN A 36 -38.11 18.57 -9.83
N ALA A 37 -37.09 19.43 -9.89
CA ALA A 37 -35.78 19.17 -9.31
C ALA A 37 -35.86 18.99 -7.78
N PHE A 38 -36.67 19.79 -7.09
CA PHE A 38 -36.94 19.64 -5.66
C PHE A 38 -37.64 18.31 -5.35
N LEU A 39 -38.71 17.98 -6.07
CA LEU A 39 -39.44 16.72 -5.91
C LEU A 39 -38.55 15.50 -6.20
N ILE A 40 -37.70 15.56 -7.19
CA ILE A 40 -36.73 14.49 -7.51
C ILE A 40 -35.76 14.31 -6.33
N SER A 41 -35.26 15.39 -5.73
CA SER A 41 -34.37 15.32 -4.57
C SER A 41 -35.05 14.76 -3.31
N GLU A 42 -36.35 14.99 -3.13
CA GLU A 42 -37.12 14.42 -2.00
C GLU A 42 -37.53 12.96 -2.22
N LEU A 43 -37.71 12.55 -3.48
CA LEU A 43 -38.03 11.18 -3.87
C LEU A 43 -36.81 10.30 -4.11
N GLU A 44 -35.61 10.88 -3.97
CA GLU A 44 -34.36 10.14 -4.12
C GLU A 44 -34.19 9.10 -2.99
N LYS A 45 -34.11 7.82 -3.35
CA LYS A 45 -33.70 6.78 -2.41
C LYS A 45 -32.21 6.98 -2.13
N ARG A 46 -31.89 7.62 -1.03
CA ARG A 46 -30.51 7.79 -0.60
C ARG A 46 -29.92 6.44 -0.15
N ASP A 47 -28.84 6.01 -0.79
CA ASP A 47 -28.07 4.87 -0.34
C ASP A 47 -27.43 5.22 1.02
N PRO A 48 -27.70 4.46 2.09
CA PRO A 48 -27.06 4.71 3.39
C PRO A 48 -25.56 4.43 3.37
N VAL A 49 -25.08 3.66 2.38
CA VAL A 49 -23.68 3.27 2.28
C VAL A 49 -22.89 4.32 1.51
N ILE A 50 -21.91 4.92 2.19
CA ILE A 50 -20.92 5.79 1.55
C ILE A 50 -19.84 4.90 0.93
N ARG A 51 -19.68 4.99 -0.39
CA ARG A 51 -18.69 4.21 -1.12
C ARG A 51 -17.37 4.95 -1.11
N GLN A 52 -16.34 4.29 -0.60
CA GLN A 52 -14.98 4.82 -0.60
C GLN A 52 -14.28 4.53 -1.93
N PRO A 53 -13.26 5.33 -2.31
CA PRO A 53 -12.41 5.02 -3.44
C PRO A 53 -11.74 3.65 -3.27
N LEU A 54 -11.66 2.88 -4.35
CA LEU A 54 -10.91 1.63 -4.36
C LEU A 54 -9.42 1.95 -4.19
N ALA A 55 -8.78 1.26 -3.25
CA ALA A 55 -7.34 1.35 -3.04
C ALA A 55 -6.79 -0.03 -2.73
N SER A 56 -5.63 -0.33 -3.32
CA SER A 56 -4.85 -1.51 -2.96
C SER A 56 -3.81 -1.08 -1.94
N VAL A 57 -3.89 -1.58 -0.72
CA VAL A 57 -2.93 -1.36 0.36
C VAL A 57 -2.46 -2.72 0.83
N THR A 58 -1.21 -3.05 0.53
CA THR A 58 -0.67 -4.40 0.74
C THR A 58 0.54 -4.44 1.68
N TYR A 59 1.10 -3.29 2.04
CA TYR A 59 2.32 -3.20 2.84
C TYR A 59 2.27 -3.93 4.20
N PRO A 60 1.15 -3.96 4.95
CA PRO A 60 1.14 -4.63 6.26
C PRO A 60 1.23 -6.16 6.17
N ARG A 61 0.91 -6.70 4.98
CA ARG A 61 1.01 -8.13 4.69
C ARG A 61 2.45 -8.54 4.36
N ASP A 62 3.16 -7.64 3.65
CA ASP A 62 4.39 -7.97 2.94
C ASP A 62 5.65 -7.55 3.73
N VAL A 63 5.54 -6.60 4.68
CA VAL A 63 6.68 -6.13 5.48
C VAL A 63 6.29 -6.04 6.95
N PRO A 64 7.12 -6.54 7.89
CA PRO A 64 6.91 -6.37 9.32
C PRO A 64 7.03 -4.88 9.69
N ILE A 65 6.12 -4.42 10.56
CA ILE A 65 6.07 -3.05 11.03
C ILE A 65 6.37 -3.01 12.52
N GLU A 66 7.36 -2.23 12.90
CA GLU A 66 7.67 -1.93 14.29
C GLU A 66 7.19 -0.53 14.65
N THR A 67 6.43 -0.41 15.74
CA THR A 67 5.90 0.88 16.18
C THR A 67 6.65 1.38 17.39
N GLY A 68 7.11 2.64 17.32
CA GLY A 68 7.79 3.33 18.43
C GLY A 68 9.12 3.95 18.03
N GLY A 69 9.67 4.80 18.88
CA GLY A 69 10.94 5.52 18.65
C GLY A 69 10.80 7.03 18.76
N GLY A 70 9.60 7.59 18.54
CA GLY A 70 9.32 9.02 18.71
C GLY A 70 9.73 9.87 17.49
N TRP A 71 9.85 11.17 17.71
CA TRP A 71 10.21 12.15 16.69
C TRP A 71 11.72 12.19 16.51
N VAL A 72 12.25 11.29 15.68
CA VAL A 72 13.67 11.19 15.35
C VAL A 72 13.87 11.31 13.83
N ASP A 73 15.05 11.76 13.42
CA ASP A 73 15.38 11.95 12.00
C ASP A 73 15.96 10.68 11.37
N PHE A 74 16.45 9.75 12.18
CA PHE A 74 17.04 8.49 11.73
C PHE A 74 16.62 7.34 12.63
N ALA A 75 16.22 6.23 12.04
CA ALA A 75 16.18 4.93 12.67
C ALA A 75 17.55 4.26 12.52
N SER A 76 17.99 3.49 13.52
CA SER A 76 19.30 2.82 13.44
C SER A 76 19.16 1.34 13.76
N ALA A 77 19.87 0.51 12.98
CA ALA A 77 20.04 -0.89 13.27
C ALA A 77 21.51 -1.21 13.50
N MET A 78 21.79 -2.09 14.45
CA MET A 78 23.14 -2.55 14.73
C MET A 78 23.34 -3.95 14.18
N SER A 79 24.39 -4.17 13.40
CA SER A 79 24.84 -5.48 12.95
C SER A 79 26.17 -5.83 13.61
N VAL A 80 26.35 -7.10 13.95
CA VAL A 80 27.56 -7.63 14.55
C VAL A 80 28.20 -8.59 13.57
N GLN A 81 29.46 -8.34 13.23
CA GLN A 81 30.27 -9.27 12.46
C GLN A 81 31.29 -9.93 13.39
N TYR A 82 31.38 -11.25 13.29
CA TYR A 82 32.38 -12.02 14.04
C TYR A 82 33.49 -12.46 13.09
N GLY A 83 34.74 -12.21 13.49
CA GLY A 83 35.91 -12.65 12.79
C GLY A 83 36.83 -13.41 13.73
N VAL A 84 37.54 -14.42 13.24
CA VAL A 84 38.59 -15.11 13.97
C VAL A 84 39.91 -14.60 13.46
N THR A 85 40.72 -14.03 14.33
CA THR A 85 42.07 -13.54 14.00
C THR A 85 43.12 -14.28 14.80
N GLY A 86 44.23 -14.63 14.15
CA GLY A 86 45.32 -15.38 14.76
C GLY A 86 45.16 -16.90 14.59
N GLY A 87 46.16 -17.61 14.79
CA GLY A 87 46.26 -19.04 14.54
C GLY A 87 47.19 -19.38 13.36
N SER A 88 47.80 -20.52 13.39
CA SER A 88 48.73 -20.98 12.35
C SER A 88 48.01 -21.90 11.37
N GLY A 89 47.83 -21.43 10.16
CA GLY A 89 47.44 -22.22 8.98
C GLY A 89 45.97 -22.63 8.88
N ASP A 90 45.49 -23.53 9.69
CA ASP A 90 44.12 -24.08 9.60
C ASP A 90 43.13 -23.51 10.63
N GLY A 91 43.21 -22.23 10.91
CA GLY A 91 42.19 -21.53 11.73
C GLY A 91 42.18 -21.95 13.20
N THR A 92 41.14 -22.61 13.63
CA THR A 92 40.88 -22.88 15.03
C THR A 92 41.44 -24.20 15.58
N ILE A 93 42.08 -25.02 14.74
CA ILE A 93 42.65 -26.30 15.18
C ILE A 93 44.05 -26.04 15.74
N THR A 94 44.20 -26.19 17.06
CA THR A 94 45.50 -26.10 17.73
C THR A 94 45.96 -27.51 18.17
N ALA A 95 47.12 -27.95 17.68
CA ALA A 95 47.79 -29.09 18.30
C ALA A 95 48.34 -28.65 19.67
N GLY A 96 48.11 -29.45 20.72
CA GLY A 96 48.48 -29.10 22.09
C GLY A 96 49.87 -28.53 22.21
N GLY A 97 50.02 -27.28 22.62
CA GLY A 97 51.28 -26.54 22.72
C GLY A 97 51.53 -25.48 21.65
N ALA A 98 50.53 -25.15 20.81
CA ALA A 98 50.66 -24.11 19.79
C ALA A 98 50.78 -22.70 20.40
N ASN A 99 51.79 -21.94 19.90
CA ASN A 99 51.91 -20.51 20.17
C ASN A 99 50.89 -19.72 19.35
N GLY A 100 49.78 -19.44 19.92
CA GLY A 100 48.76 -18.60 19.31
C GLY A 100 47.37 -19.25 19.29
N ILE A 101 46.58 -18.95 20.31
CA ILE A 101 45.17 -19.31 20.33
C ILE A 101 44.42 -18.32 19.45
N PRO A 102 43.57 -18.78 18.50
CA PRO A 102 42.75 -17.88 17.70
C PRO A 102 41.82 -17.07 18.60
N ILE A 103 41.75 -15.77 18.31
CA ILE A 103 40.89 -14.85 19.08
C ILE A 103 39.69 -14.49 18.23
N VAL A 104 38.51 -14.68 18.79
CA VAL A 104 37.25 -14.20 18.17
C VAL A 104 37.14 -12.71 18.46
N GLN A 105 36.99 -11.93 17.43
CA GLN A 105 36.74 -10.48 17.50
C GLN A 105 35.34 -10.19 16.96
N ALA A 106 34.66 -9.25 17.59
CA ALA A 106 33.37 -8.74 17.14
C ALA A 106 33.55 -7.31 16.64
N SER A 107 33.12 -7.05 15.44
CA SER A 107 32.94 -5.69 14.89
C SER A 107 31.48 -5.32 14.89
N LEU A 108 31.18 -4.14 15.41
CA LEU A 108 29.84 -3.56 15.43
C LEU A 108 29.74 -2.57 14.27
N ASP A 109 28.77 -2.76 13.42
CA ASP A 109 28.40 -1.80 12.39
C ASP A 109 27.00 -1.23 12.66
N LYS A 110 26.80 0.06 12.32
CA LYS A 110 25.58 0.79 12.56
C LYS A 110 25.00 1.30 11.24
N GLY A 111 23.96 0.64 10.76
CA GLY A 111 23.12 1.15 9.67
C GLY A 111 22.25 2.31 10.13
N LEU A 112 22.16 3.36 9.33
CA LEU A 112 21.28 4.51 9.56
C LEU A 112 20.25 4.56 8.45
N PHE A 113 18.97 4.61 8.82
CA PHE A 113 17.82 4.70 7.94
C PHE A 113 17.12 6.03 8.16
N LYS A 114 16.84 6.76 7.09
CA LYS A 114 16.21 8.07 7.15
C LYS A 114 14.78 7.96 7.65
N ALA A 115 14.37 8.88 8.51
CA ALA A 115 12.97 9.05 8.88
C ALA A 115 12.42 10.33 8.25
N HIS A 116 11.15 10.32 7.93
CA HIS A 116 10.47 11.49 7.39
C HIS A 116 9.10 11.68 8.03
N VAL A 117 8.73 12.94 8.16
CA VAL A 117 7.45 13.32 8.74
C VAL A 117 6.40 13.40 7.66
N TYR A 118 5.39 12.54 7.78
CA TYR A 118 4.15 12.67 7.02
C TYR A 118 3.25 13.69 7.71
N SER A 119 2.70 14.63 6.96
CA SER A 119 1.74 15.60 7.48
C SER A 119 0.61 15.82 6.50
N VAL A 120 -0.62 15.82 7.00
CA VAL A 120 -1.82 16.12 6.22
C VAL A 120 -2.77 16.96 7.06
N ALA A 121 -3.39 17.97 6.45
CA ALA A 121 -4.39 18.79 7.10
C ALA A 121 -5.78 18.47 6.56
N LEU A 122 -6.70 18.27 7.48
CA LEU A 122 -8.12 18.17 7.23
C LEU A 122 -8.73 19.55 7.38
N ARG A 123 -9.41 20.05 6.36
CA ARG A 123 -10.12 21.32 6.39
C ARG A 123 -11.61 21.11 6.29
N ILE A 124 -12.36 21.68 7.24
CA ILE A 124 -13.83 21.65 7.26
C ILE A 124 -14.34 23.07 7.23
N MET A 125 -15.04 23.43 6.17
CA MET A 125 -15.71 24.73 6.09
C MET A 125 -16.89 24.76 7.07
N PHE A 126 -17.07 25.89 7.74
CA PHE A 126 -18.16 26.06 8.71
C PHE A 126 -19.55 25.81 8.07
N VAL A 127 -19.76 26.30 6.85
CA VAL A 127 -21.01 26.10 6.13
C VAL A 127 -21.28 24.62 5.81
N ASP A 128 -20.23 23.86 5.44
CA ASP A 128 -20.40 22.45 5.11
C ASP A 128 -20.66 21.61 6.37
N MET A 129 -20.07 21.99 7.49
CA MET A 129 -20.38 21.39 8.79
C MET A 129 -21.84 21.63 9.19
N GLN A 130 -22.39 22.84 8.98
CA GLN A 130 -23.80 23.14 9.24
C GLN A 130 -24.73 22.35 8.32
N LYS A 131 -24.42 22.25 7.03
CA LYS A 131 -25.16 21.44 6.07
C LYS A 131 -25.15 19.96 6.43
N ALA A 132 -23.99 19.43 6.82
CA ALA A 132 -23.84 18.02 7.22
C ALA A 132 -24.67 17.72 8.47
N ASN A 133 -24.65 18.61 9.47
CA ASN A 133 -25.47 18.49 10.67
C ASN A 133 -26.98 18.50 10.34
N TYR A 134 -27.39 19.31 9.38
CA TYR A 134 -28.80 19.39 8.95
C TYR A 134 -29.26 18.10 8.26
N ILE A 135 -28.36 17.43 7.54
CA ILE A 135 -28.62 16.16 6.83
C ILE A 135 -28.46 14.95 7.78
N GLY A 136 -27.94 15.16 9.01
CA GLY A 136 -27.70 14.10 9.98
C GLY A 136 -26.53 13.17 9.62
N ARG A 137 -25.56 13.63 8.80
CA ARG A 137 -24.34 12.89 8.45
C ARG A 137 -23.12 13.52 9.11
N SER A 138 -22.27 12.68 9.68
CA SER A 138 -20.98 13.12 10.23
C SER A 138 -19.95 13.31 9.11
N LEU A 139 -19.73 14.57 8.70
CA LEU A 139 -18.71 14.93 7.72
C LEU A 139 -17.30 14.64 8.27
N ASP A 140 -17.11 14.79 9.58
CA ASP A 140 -15.84 14.56 10.25
C ASP A 140 -15.36 13.10 10.09
N GLN A 141 -16.24 12.12 10.29
CA GLN A 141 -15.90 10.71 10.10
C GLN A 141 -15.48 10.40 8.67
N LEU A 142 -16.23 10.89 7.69
CA LEU A 142 -15.91 10.65 6.27
C LEU A 142 -14.54 11.22 5.89
N LEU A 143 -14.24 12.41 6.39
CA LEU A 143 -12.97 13.06 6.11
C LEU A 143 -11.79 12.41 6.87
N GLN A 144 -12.01 11.91 8.08
CA GLN A 144 -11.01 11.13 8.83
C GLN A 144 -10.67 9.81 8.11
N GLU A 145 -11.66 9.12 7.54
CA GLU A 145 -11.43 7.94 6.70
C GLU A 145 -10.59 8.29 5.47
N GLY A 146 -10.85 9.45 4.84
CA GLY A 146 -10.04 9.97 3.74
C GLY A 146 -8.57 10.25 4.13
N VAL A 147 -8.35 10.81 5.31
CA VAL A 147 -6.98 11.03 5.86
C VAL A 147 -6.28 9.70 6.07
N ARG A 148 -6.97 8.72 6.67
CA ARG A 148 -6.40 7.38 6.88
C ARG A 148 -6.04 6.70 5.56
N LEU A 149 -6.94 6.74 4.58
CA LEU A 149 -6.66 6.17 3.26
C LEU A 149 -5.47 6.85 2.57
N SER A 150 -5.33 8.17 2.71
CA SER A 150 -4.17 8.91 2.19
C SER A 150 -2.87 8.47 2.87
N TYR A 151 -2.91 8.24 4.18
CA TYR A 151 -1.77 7.74 4.93
C TYR A 151 -1.39 6.31 4.50
N ASP A 152 -2.37 5.40 4.42
CA ASP A 152 -2.13 4.02 4.02
C ASP A 152 -1.53 3.93 2.60
N LYS A 153 -1.98 4.77 1.67
CA LYS A 153 -1.38 4.87 0.33
C LYS A 153 0.06 5.39 0.36
N HIS A 154 0.33 6.38 1.21
CA HIS A 154 1.69 6.91 1.37
C HIS A 154 2.63 5.86 1.96
N MET A 155 2.14 5.08 2.94
CA MET A 155 2.89 3.96 3.50
C MET A 155 3.16 2.87 2.46
N ASP A 156 2.17 2.53 1.64
CA ASP A 156 2.32 1.54 0.57
C ASP A 156 3.39 1.98 -0.46
N GLU A 157 3.35 3.25 -0.89
CA GLU A 157 4.37 3.83 -1.78
C GLU A 157 5.76 3.82 -1.13
N ASN A 158 5.87 4.21 0.15
CA ASN A 158 7.14 4.21 0.88
C ASN A 158 7.77 2.82 0.97
N VAL A 159 6.97 1.80 1.23
CA VAL A 159 7.46 0.42 1.37
C VAL A 159 7.91 -0.16 0.05
N TYR A 160 7.16 0.03 -1.04
CA TYR A 160 7.47 -0.62 -2.29
C TYR A 160 8.40 0.18 -3.20
N ALA A 161 8.16 1.47 -3.35
CA ALA A 161 8.91 2.32 -4.28
C ALA A 161 9.91 3.26 -3.58
N GLY A 162 9.63 3.63 -2.33
CA GLY A 162 10.35 4.71 -1.66
C GLY A 162 10.10 6.07 -2.33
N PHE A 163 10.80 7.08 -1.86
CA PHE A 163 10.70 8.44 -2.38
C PHE A 163 12.03 8.90 -2.96
N ALA A 164 12.18 8.81 -4.26
CA ALA A 164 13.39 9.22 -4.99
C ALA A 164 13.82 10.66 -4.66
N ARG A 165 12.86 11.55 -4.39
CA ARG A 165 13.12 12.94 -4.00
C ARG A 165 13.92 13.05 -2.69
N TYR A 166 13.73 12.11 -1.78
CA TYR A 166 14.44 12.06 -0.49
C TYR A 166 15.61 11.09 -0.49
N GLY A 167 15.85 10.42 -1.64
CA GLY A 167 16.90 9.42 -1.79
C GLY A 167 16.63 8.19 -0.94
N THR A 168 15.35 7.79 -0.81
CA THR A 168 14.93 6.56 -0.19
C THR A 168 14.46 5.57 -1.24
N TYR A 169 14.68 4.28 -0.99
CA TYR A 169 14.33 3.18 -1.87
C TYR A 169 13.34 2.26 -1.20
N GLY A 170 12.56 1.55 -1.99
CA GLY A 170 11.59 0.59 -1.51
C GLY A 170 12.00 -0.86 -1.81
N LEU A 171 11.08 -1.77 -1.56
CA LEU A 171 11.30 -3.22 -1.72
C LEU A 171 11.52 -3.64 -3.18
N VAL A 172 10.97 -2.90 -4.15
CA VAL A 172 11.03 -3.29 -5.58
C VAL A 172 12.16 -2.62 -6.36
N ASN A 173 12.87 -1.65 -5.78
CA ASN A 173 13.86 -0.84 -6.50
C ASN A 173 15.13 -0.53 -5.70
N HIS A 174 15.46 -1.34 -4.70
CA HIS A 174 16.62 -1.09 -3.86
C HIS A 174 17.92 -1.38 -4.65
N PRO A 175 18.90 -0.44 -4.71
CA PRO A 175 20.06 -0.56 -5.56
C PRO A 175 21.06 -1.66 -5.13
N ASP A 176 21.07 -2.02 -3.84
CA ASP A 176 22.00 -3.05 -3.31
C ASP A 176 21.47 -4.48 -3.48
N VAL A 177 20.28 -4.65 -4.08
CA VAL A 177 19.69 -5.96 -4.34
C VAL A 177 20.13 -6.48 -5.70
N THR A 178 20.49 -7.75 -5.75
CA THR A 178 20.91 -8.41 -7.00
C THR A 178 19.73 -8.56 -7.95
N GLU A 179 19.89 -8.08 -9.17
CA GLU A 179 18.93 -8.23 -10.26
C GLU A 179 19.34 -9.37 -11.20
N THR A 180 18.39 -10.24 -11.54
CA THR A 180 18.61 -11.38 -12.44
C THR A 180 17.42 -11.46 -13.40
N THR A 181 17.67 -11.89 -14.64
CA THR A 181 16.59 -12.19 -15.59
C THR A 181 16.23 -13.67 -15.48
N VAL A 182 14.96 -13.97 -15.52
CA VAL A 182 14.45 -15.35 -15.54
C VAL A 182 14.95 -16.05 -16.82
N ALA A 183 15.28 -17.35 -16.73
CA ALA A 183 15.75 -18.12 -17.88
C ALA A 183 14.69 -18.23 -18.97
N ASP A 184 15.09 -18.39 -20.22
CA ASP A 184 14.16 -18.67 -21.31
C ASP A 184 13.53 -20.05 -21.15
N GLY A 185 12.22 -20.15 -21.43
CA GLY A 185 11.53 -21.43 -21.55
C GLY A 185 11.78 -22.12 -22.89
N ALA A 186 11.17 -23.28 -23.11
CA ALA A 186 11.31 -24.06 -24.35
C ALA A 186 10.89 -23.27 -25.62
N LYS A 187 10.05 -22.26 -25.47
CA LYS A 187 9.65 -21.36 -26.57
C LYS A 187 10.61 -20.20 -26.82
N GLY A 188 11.70 -20.09 -26.08
CA GLY A 188 12.69 -19.01 -26.21
C GLY A 188 12.21 -17.67 -25.67
N THR A 189 11.30 -17.67 -24.72
CA THR A 189 10.77 -16.47 -24.04
C THR A 189 10.87 -16.62 -22.53
N THR A 190 11.06 -15.50 -21.82
CA THR A 190 11.05 -15.45 -20.35
C THR A 190 9.64 -15.39 -19.77
N ASN A 191 8.64 -15.00 -20.57
CA ASN A 191 7.27 -14.75 -20.14
C ASN A 191 6.58 -16.04 -19.66
N TRP A 192 6.01 -16.01 -18.45
CA TRP A 192 5.33 -17.16 -17.86
C TRP A 192 4.10 -17.65 -18.64
N LYS A 193 3.45 -16.76 -19.41
CA LYS A 193 2.32 -17.17 -20.28
C LYS A 193 2.72 -18.17 -21.38
N ASP A 194 4.01 -18.16 -21.75
CA ASP A 194 4.55 -19.05 -22.79
C ASP A 194 5.28 -20.27 -22.22
N LYS A 195 5.49 -20.32 -20.91
CA LYS A 195 6.16 -21.41 -20.20
C LYS A 195 5.19 -22.49 -19.75
N THR A 196 5.74 -23.69 -19.63
CA THR A 196 5.05 -24.81 -19.00
C THR A 196 5.02 -24.65 -17.46
N PRO A 197 4.06 -25.29 -16.76
CA PRO A 197 4.01 -25.27 -15.30
C PRO A 197 5.30 -25.74 -14.63
N ASP A 198 5.97 -26.73 -15.20
CA ASP A 198 7.22 -27.25 -14.66
C ASP A 198 8.37 -26.24 -14.82
N GLU A 199 8.41 -25.49 -15.92
CA GLU A 199 9.39 -24.40 -16.12
C GLU A 199 9.15 -23.25 -15.14
N ILE A 200 7.91 -22.89 -14.85
CA ILE A 200 7.57 -21.88 -13.86
C ILE A 200 7.96 -22.32 -12.44
N LEU A 201 7.70 -23.59 -12.11
CA LEU A 201 8.17 -24.17 -10.84
C LEU A 201 9.68 -24.15 -10.73
N LEU A 202 10.39 -24.45 -11.82
CA LEU A 202 11.86 -24.38 -11.87
C LEU A 202 12.36 -22.94 -11.67
N ASP A 203 11.75 -21.95 -12.30
CA ASP A 203 12.07 -20.53 -12.14
C ASP A 203 11.98 -20.13 -10.67
N ILE A 204 10.86 -20.45 -10.01
CA ILE A 204 10.62 -20.11 -8.62
C ILE A 204 11.58 -20.82 -7.68
N ASN A 205 11.79 -22.12 -7.86
CA ASN A 205 12.76 -22.86 -7.04
C ASN A 205 14.20 -22.39 -7.27
N THR A 206 14.55 -21.99 -8.49
CA THR A 206 15.87 -21.40 -8.81
C THR A 206 16.02 -20.05 -8.12
N ALA A 207 14.97 -19.22 -8.13
CA ALA A 207 14.99 -17.94 -7.46
C ALA A 207 15.14 -18.08 -5.93
N ILE A 208 14.42 -18.99 -5.31
CA ILE A 208 14.53 -19.30 -3.88
C ILE A 208 15.94 -19.81 -3.54
N SER A 209 16.46 -20.76 -4.32
CA SER A 209 17.76 -21.37 -4.11
C SER A 209 18.90 -20.36 -4.28
N SER A 210 18.80 -19.49 -5.29
CA SER A 210 19.78 -18.43 -5.55
C SER A 210 19.82 -17.40 -4.42
N THR A 211 18.65 -16.98 -3.95
CA THR A 211 18.56 -16.05 -2.80
C THR A 211 19.12 -16.69 -1.54
N TRP A 212 18.80 -17.95 -1.29
CA TRP A 212 19.35 -18.69 -0.15
C TRP A 212 20.86 -18.87 -0.24
N ALA A 213 21.39 -19.15 -1.43
CA ALA A 213 22.83 -19.23 -1.66
C ALA A 213 23.52 -17.87 -1.40
N ALA A 214 22.92 -16.76 -1.85
CA ALA A 214 23.43 -15.40 -1.57
C ALA A 214 23.46 -15.08 -0.07
N ALA A 215 22.53 -15.64 0.70
CA ALA A 215 22.50 -15.57 2.17
C ALA A 215 23.44 -16.59 2.86
N GLY A 216 24.34 -17.25 2.12
CA GLY A 216 25.30 -18.22 2.66
C GLY A 216 24.68 -19.53 3.13
N TYR A 217 23.53 -19.92 2.62
CA TYR A 217 22.74 -21.08 3.03
C TYR A 217 22.37 -21.11 4.52
N ASP A 218 22.26 -19.93 5.14
CA ASP A 218 21.72 -19.85 6.51
C ASP A 218 20.31 -20.43 6.56
N THR A 219 20.10 -21.40 7.43
CA THR A 219 18.81 -22.08 7.59
C THR A 219 17.70 -21.15 8.10
N ALA A 220 18.04 -20.02 8.73
CA ALA A 220 17.09 -19.01 9.14
C ALA A 220 16.73 -18.01 8.04
N ALA A 221 17.56 -17.93 6.97
CA ALA A 221 17.42 -17.00 5.85
C ALA A 221 16.86 -17.66 4.58
N ILE A 222 16.06 -18.71 4.71
CA ILE A 222 15.36 -19.31 3.57
C ILE A 222 14.24 -18.35 3.16
N PRO A 223 14.22 -17.88 1.88
CA PRO A 223 13.17 -16.99 1.40
C PRO A 223 11.79 -17.63 1.50
N ASN A 224 10.88 -16.95 2.14
CA ASN A 224 9.51 -17.43 2.40
C ASN A 224 8.42 -16.58 1.74
N HIS A 225 8.82 -15.48 1.09
CA HIS A 225 7.91 -14.53 0.48
C HIS A 225 8.30 -14.24 -0.96
N ILE A 226 7.31 -14.27 -1.85
CA ILE A 226 7.46 -13.92 -3.26
C ILE A 226 6.37 -12.93 -3.64
N LEU A 227 6.75 -11.83 -4.27
CA LEU A 227 5.82 -10.85 -4.80
C LEU A 227 5.89 -10.86 -6.32
N VAL A 228 4.72 -10.87 -6.94
CA VAL A 228 4.56 -10.86 -8.39
C VAL A 228 3.47 -9.87 -8.82
N PRO A 229 3.46 -9.38 -10.05
CA PRO A 229 2.37 -8.56 -10.56
C PRO A 229 1.04 -9.32 -10.57
N TYR A 230 -0.07 -8.58 -10.51
CA TYR A 230 -1.42 -9.16 -10.52
C TYR A 230 -1.70 -10.05 -11.74
N GLU A 231 -1.19 -9.70 -12.91
CA GLU A 231 -1.42 -10.45 -14.14
C GLU A 231 -0.82 -11.84 -14.07
N GLN A 232 0.43 -11.96 -13.61
CA GLN A 232 1.12 -13.24 -13.43
C GLN A 232 0.50 -14.06 -12.31
N TYR A 233 0.11 -13.42 -11.21
CA TYR A 233 -0.59 -14.09 -10.12
C TYR A 233 -1.92 -14.69 -10.58
N LEU A 234 -2.73 -13.94 -11.32
CA LEU A 234 -3.99 -14.43 -11.88
C LEU A 234 -3.77 -15.56 -12.90
N TYR A 235 -2.69 -15.48 -13.68
CA TYR A 235 -2.32 -16.56 -14.60
C TYR A 235 -2.03 -17.84 -13.84
N LEU A 236 -1.21 -17.79 -12.79
CA LEU A 236 -0.89 -18.94 -11.93
C LEU A 236 -2.13 -19.54 -11.25
N LEU A 237 -3.06 -18.69 -10.83
CA LEU A 237 -4.29 -19.12 -10.15
C LEU A 237 -5.29 -19.80 -11.10
N ASN A 238 -5.46 -19.24 -12.31
CA ASN A 238 -6.51 -19.67 -13.24
C ASN A 238 -6.07 -20.81 -14.17
N THR A 239 -4.76 -20.96 -14.38
CA THR A 239 -4.24 -21.99 -15.29
C THR A 239 -4.00 -23.29 -14.54
N LYS A 240 -4.48 -24.39 -15.12
CA LYS A 240 -4.27 -25.74 -14.58
C LYS A 240 -2.90 -26.28 -14.98
N VAL A 241 -2.33 -27.15 -14.16
CA VAL A 241 -1.03 -27.79 -14.45
C VAL A 241 -1.10 -28.66 -15.72
N SER A 242 -2.23 -29.31 -15.96
CA SER A 242 -2.50 -30.07 -17.18
C SER A 242 -4.02 -30.15 -17.45
N ASP A 243 -4.43 -30.51 -18.65
CA ASP A 243 -5.85 -30.66 -19.01
C ASP A 243 -6.61 -31.65 -18.14
N LEU A 244 -5.90 -32.62 -17.59
CA LEU A 244 -6.46 -33.66 -16.72
C LEU A 244 -6.34 -33.32 -15.22
N ALA A 245 -5.55 -32.30 -14.86
CA ALA A 245 -5.36 -31.93 -13.48
C ALA A 245 -6.50 -31.03 -12.97
N THR A 246 -6.84 -31.19 -11.71
CA THR A 246 -7.79 -30.33 -11.01
C THR A 246 -7.11 -29.18 -10.29
N LYS A 247 -5.77 -29.23 -10.14
CA LYS A 247 -4.97 -28.24 -9.42
C LYS A 247 -4.54 -27.09 -10.32
N SER A 248 -4.50 -25.89 -9.76
CA SER A 248 -3.90 -24.72 -10.39
C SER A 248 -2.36 -24.79 -10.37
N ILE A 249 -1.72 -24.02 -11.23
CA ILE A 249 -0.24 -23.88 -11.18
C ILE A 249 0.20 -23.35 -9.82
N LEU A 250 -0.54 -22.38 -9.27
CA LEU A 250 -0.24 -21.80 -7.95
C LEU A 250 -0.23 -22.87 -6.85
N ASP A 251 -1.27 -23.72 -6.77
CA ASP A 251 -1.34 -24.79 -5.78
C ASP A 251 -0.20 -25.79 -5.95
N TYR A 252 0.14 -26.11 -7.20
CA TYR A 252 1.24 -27.01 -7.51
C TYR A 252 2.59 -26.47 -7.02
N ILE A 253 2.86 -25.18 -7.23
CA ILE A 253 4.07 -24.51 -6.76
C ILE A 253 4.12 -24.46 -5.23
N LEU A 254 3.00 -24.09 -4.59
CA LEU A 254 2.94 -24.01 -3.12
C LEU A 254 3.19 -25.36 -2.44
N GLU A 255 2.85 -26.47 -3.07
CA GLU A 255 3.10 -27.81 -2.54
C GLU A 255 4.52 -28.32 -2.81
N ASN A 256 5.12 -27.96 -3.94
CA ASN A 256 6.37 -28.56 -4.45
C ASN A 256 7.59 -27.61 -4.43
N ASN A 257 7.58 -26.61 -3.55
CA ASN A 257 8.71 -25.71 -3.39
C ASN A 257 9.72 -26.17 -2.33
N ILE A 258 10.93 -25.57 -2.37
CA ILE A 258 12.02 -25.89 -1.46
C ILE A 258 11.66 -25.53 -0.02
N VAL A 259 10.99 -24.40 0.23
CA VAL A 259 10.67 -23.89 1.57
C VAL A 259 9.85 -24.88 2.37
N ASN A 260 8.81 -25.42 1.74
CA ASN A 260 7.92 -26.41 2.38
C ASN A 260 8.66 -27.73 2.64
N LYS A 261 9.58 -28.14 1.76
CA LYS A 261 10.32 -29.40 1.91
C LYS A 261 11.38 -29.31 3.02
N GLU A 262 11.98 -28.16 3.22
CA GLU A 262 12.90 -27.92 4.32
C GLU A 262 12.19 -27.68 5.68
N GLY A 263 10.85 -27.66 5.72
CA GLY A 263 10.06 -27.59 6.95
C GLY A 263 10.18 -26.28 7.72
N LYS A 264 10.61 -25.19 7.07
CA LYS A 264 10.81 -23.86 7.69
C LYS A 264 9.58 -22.93 7.63
N GLY A 265 8.45 -23.43 7.13
CA GLY A 265 7.23 -22.67 6.98
C GLY A 265 6.54 -22.93 5.66
N GLN A 266 5.58 -22.08 5.33
CA GLN A 266 4.88 -22.10 4.05
C GLN A 266 5.40 -20.95 3.19
N LEU A 267 5.64 -21.24 1.92
CA LEU A 267 5.92 -20.21 0.93
C LEU A 267 4.65 -19.39 0.71
N TYR A 268 4.79 -18.08 0.77
CA TYR A 268 3.74 -17.13 0.43
C TYR A 268 4.03 -16.48 -0.91
N ILE A 269 3.05 -16.49 -1.82
CA ILE A 269 3.13 -15.79 -3.10
C ILE A 269 2.02 -14.72 -3.11
N GLY A 270 2.42 -13.46 -3.11
CA GLY A 270 1.53 -12.31 -3.07
C GLY A 270 1.49 -11.54 -4.38
N ALA A 271 0.33 -10.99 -4.71
CA ALA A 271 0.17 -10.09 -5.83
C ALA A 271 0.32 -8.63 -5.38
N THR A 272 1.07 -7.84 -6.14
CA THR A 272 1.20 -6.40 -5.93
C THR A 272 1.26 -5.64 -7.26
N ALA A 273 0.72 -4.42 -7.28
CA ALA A 273 0.80 -3.56 -8.46
C ALA A 273 2.21 -3.02 -8.70
N TRP A 274 3.00 -2.90 -7.66
CA TRP A 274 4.33 -2.28 -7.68
C TRP A 274 5.40 -3.09 -8.42
N CYS A 275 5.18 -4.37 -8.61
CA CYS A 275 6.07 -5.24 -9.38
C CYS A 275 5.86 -5.15 -10.90
N LYS A 276 4.76 -4.50 -11.36
CA LYS A 276 4.48 -4.34 -12.79
C LYS A 276 5.42 -3.31 -13.40
N GLY A 277 6.17 -3.70 -14.43
CA GLY A 277 7.11 -2.81 -15.12
C GLY A 277 8.26 -2.30 -14.25
N ALA A 278 8.52 -2.91 -13.09
CA ALA A 278 9.58 -2.49 -12.18
C ALA A 278 10.97 -3.02 -12.58
N GLY A 279 11.03 -3.98 -13.47
CA GLY A 279 12.27 -4.61 -13.93
C GLY A 279 12.96 -3.84 -15.04
N THR A 280 14.18 -4.28 -15.35
CA THR A 280 15.01 -3.71 -16.40
C THR A 280 14.28 -3.77 -17.76
N GLY A 281 14.19 -2.64 -18.46
CA GLY A 281 13.45 -2.53 -19.73
C GLY A 281 11.93 -2.51 -19.57
N ASN A 282 11.41 -2.06 -18.43
CA ASN A 282 9.97 -2.00 -18.11
C ASN A 282 9.29 -3.38 -18.11
N LYS A 283 10.06 -4.42 -17.86
CA LYS A 283 9.55 -5.78 -17.69
C LYS A 283 8.98 -5.99 -16.30
N ASP A 284 8.12 -6.98 -16.17
CA ASP A 284 7.55 -7.36 -14.88
C ASP A 284 8.61 -8.04 -14.00
N ARG A 285 8.62 -7.67 -12.74
CA ARG A 285 9.58 -8.10 -11.72
C ARG A 285 8.94 -9.06 -10.73
N MET A 286 9.64 -10.14 -10.40
CA MET A 286 9.37 -10.96 -9.24
C MET A 286 10.38 -10.60 -8.15
N VAL A 287 9.91 -10.37 -6.93
CA VAL A 287 10.74 -10.11 -5.75
C VAL A 287 10.69 -11.32 -4.84
N VAL A 288 11.84 -11.90 -4.55
CA VAL A 288 11.99 -13.06 -3.65
C VAL A 288 12.76 -12.62 -2.43
N TYR A 289 12.21 -12.80 -1.23
CA TYR A 289 12.84 -12.31 -0.01
C TYR A 289 12.44 -13.10 1.25
N VAL A 290 13.15 -12.83 2.33
CA VAL A 290 12.84 -13.36 3.67
C VAL A 290 11.99 -12.34 4.41
N ASN A 291 10.69 -12.61 4.56
CA ASN A 291 9.80 -11.77 5.35
C ASN A 291 9.94 -12.09 6.84
N HIS A 292 10.86 -11.39 7.49
CA HIS A 292 11.09 -11.50 8.92
C HIS A 292 11.78 -10.22 9.43
N GLU A 293 11.40 -9.73 10.60
CA GLU A 293 11.88 -8.50 11.23
C GLU A 293 13.41 -8.39 11.33
N ARG A 294 14.10 -9.52 11.42
CA ARG A 294 15.57 -9.58 11.44
C ARG A 294 16.23 -9.10 10.14
N TYR A 295 15.56 -9.26 9.01
CA TYR A 295 16.14 -9.02 7.68
C TYR A 295 15.57 -7.79 7.00
N ILE A 296 14.26 -7.58 7.16
CA ILE A 296 13.53 -6.47 6.55
C ILE A 296 12.51 -5.94 7.56
N GLY A 297 12.28 -4.64 7.55
CA GLY A 297 11.28 -4.02 8.42
C GLY A 297 11.00 -2.58 8.06
N LEU A 298 9.96 -2.04 8.64
CA LEU A 298 9.59 -0.64 8.57
C LEU A 298 9.31 -0.13 9.98
N ASP A 299 9.87 1.01 10.36
CA ASP A 299 9.56 1.64 11.64
C ASP A 299 8.50 2.70 11.45
N GLU A 300 7.35 2.49 12.05
CA GLU A 300 6.38 3.53 12.30
C GLU A 300 6.75 4.22 13.61
N LEU A 301 7.69 5.18 13.55
CA LEU A 301 8.29 5.82 14.71
C LEU A 301 7.25 6.56 15.57
N VAL A 302 6.33 7.26 14.91
CA VAL A 302 5.15 7.86 15.52
C VAL A 302 3.95 7.54 14.63
N PRO A 303 3.00 6.74 15.12
CA PRO A 303 1.77 6.45 14.39
C PRO A 303 0.99 7.71 14.05
N MET A 304 0.25 7.69 12.94
CA MET A 304 -0.54 8.82 12.53
C MET A 304 -1.52 9.23 13.64
N SER A 305 -1.36 10.44 14.11
CA SER A 305 -2.17 11.01 15.17
C SER A 305 -2.63 12.42 14.86
N ARG A 306 -3.77 12.78 15.44
CA ARG A 306 -4.27 14.15 15.39
C ARG A 306 -3.46 15.01 16.36
N ILE A 307 -2.75 16.01 15.85
CA ILE A 307 -1.88 16.88 16.65
C ILE A 307 -2.65 18.08 17.18
N MET A 308 -3.33 18.81 16.31
CA MET A 308 -4.05 20.03 16.70
C MET A 308 -5.24 20.29 15.78
N THR A 309 -6.22 21.02 16.34
CA THR A 309 -7.34 21.59 15.58
C THR A 309 -7.41 23.06 15.89
N GLN A 310 -7.43 23.91 14.86
CA GLN A 310 -7.52 25.35 15.02
C GLN A 310 -8.61 25.96 14.14
N PRO A 311 -9.38 26.95 14.63
CA PRO A 311 -10.25 27.73 13.78
C PRO A 311 -9.41 28.69 12.92
N ASN A 312 -9.69 28.70 11.64
CA ASN A 312 -9.11 29.62 10.68
C ASN A 312 -10.13 30.67 10.30
N VAL A 313 -10.06 31.84 10.94
CA VAL A 313 -11.04 32.91 10.78
C VAL A 313 -11.01 33.51 9.37
N ALA A 314 -9.82 33.58 8.74
CA ALA A 314 -9.68 34.14 7.40
C ALA A 314 -10.46 33.31 6.33
N ASN A 315 -10.53 32.00 6.52
CA ASN A 315 -11.20 31.08 5.58
C ASN A 315 -12.54 30.54 6.13
N VAL A 316 -12.97 30.97 7.33
CA VAL A 316 -14.18 30.50 8.01
C VAL A 316 -14.27 28.97 8.04
N CYS A 317 -13.17 28.32 8.49
CA CYS A 317 -13.04 26.88 8.52
C CYS A 317 -12.32 26.41 9.79
N TYR A 318 -12.36 25.12 10.04
CA TYR A 318 -11.54 24.43 11.03
C TYR A 318 -10.46 23.63 10.32
N ASP A 319 -9.22 23.85 10.68
CA ASP A 319 -8.06 23.10 10.18
C ASP A 319 -7.59 22.13 11.26
N THR A 320 -7.54 20.84 10.94
CA THR A 320 -7.05 19.78 11.82
C THR A 320 -5.81 19.16 11.20
N ALA A 321 -4.68 19.21 11.90
CA ALA A 321 -3.43 18.64 11.45
C ALA A 321 -3.25 17.22 11.98
N TYR A 322 -2.91 16.30 11.09
CA TYR A 322 -2.48 14.93 11.38
C TYR A 322 -1.02 14.80 10.98
N MET A 323 -0.25 14.11 11.81
CA MET A 323 1.17 13.88 11.55
C MET A 323 1.55 12.46 11.96
N ALA A 324 2.53 11.92 11.27
CA ALA A 324 3.20 10.67 11.57
C ALA A 324 4.70 10.81 11.33
N ASN A 325 5.53 9.99 11.95
CA ASN A 325 6.95 9.88 11.65
C ASN A 325 7.26 8.45 11.24
N ILE A 326 7.83 8.27 10.05
CA ILE A 326 7.98 6.99 9.37
C ILE A 326 9.41 6.86 8.89
N SER A 327 10.05 5.70 9.08
CA SER A 327 11.34 5.42 8.48
C SER A 327 11.22 5.04 7.00
N GLU A 328 12.30 5.11 6.27
CA GLU A 328 12.44 4.36 5.02
C GLU A 328 12.43 2.85 5.29
N LEU A 329 12.24 2.05 4.25
CA LEU A 329 12.32 0.59 4.34
C LEU A 329 13.71 0.18 4.85
N LYS A 330 13.76 -0.53 5.98
CA LYS A 330 15.00 -1.07 6.53
C LYS A 330 15.33 -2.41 5.85
N LEU A 331 16.24 -2.39 4.93
CA LEU A 331 16.81 -3.62 4.36
C LEU A 331 18.15 -3.89 5.03
N LEU A 332 18.12 -4.74 6.07
CA LEU A 332 19.30 -5.00 6.92
C LEU A 332 20.31 -5.92 6.24
N TYR A 333 19.83 -6.84 5.42
CA TYR A 333 20.65 -7.81 4.71
C TYR A 333 20.21 -7.87 3.24
N PRO A 334 20.79 -7.06 2.33
CA PRO A 334 20.43 -7.05 0.91
C PRO A 334 20.54 -8.42 0.22
N ASN A 335 21.43 -9.28 0.69
CA ASN A 335 21.62 -10.65 0.17
C ASN A 335 20.44 -11.60 0.43
N THR A 336 19.48 -11.20 1.28
CA THR A 336 18.26 -11.99 1.54
C THR A 336 17.09 -11.62 0.65
N VAL A 337 17.31 -10.71 -0.31
CA VAL A 337 16.36 -10.27 -1.32
C VAL A 337 16.99 -10.40 -2.70
N THR A 338 16.23 -10.85 -3.69
CA THR A 338 16.65 -10.88 -5.10
C THR A 338 15.52 -10.47 -6.02
N TYR A 339 15.87 -9.84 -7.13
CA TYR A 339 14.96 -9.44 -8.19
C TYR A 339 15.11 -10.36 -9.39
N TRP A 340 13.96 -10.79 -9.91
CA TRP A 340 13.88 -11.66 -11.09
C TRP A 340 12.98 -11.00 -12.12
N ASP A 341 13.60 -10.49 -13.17
CA ASP A 341 12.92 -9.71 -14.21
C ASP A 341 12.53 -10.56 -15.42
N GLY A 342 11.47 -10.14 -16.11
CA GLY A 342 11.04 -10.76 -17.36
C GLY A 342 9.99 -11.85 -17.24
N ILE A 343 9.36 -12.01 -16.09
CA ILE A 343 8.25 -12.96 -15.92
C ILE A 343 6.99 -12.58 -16.70
N GLY A 344 6.93 -11.33 -17.17
CA GLY A 344 5.86 -10.74 -17.97
C GLY A 344 6.27 -9.37 -18.49
N GLY A 345 5.28 -8.62 -19.04
CA GLY A 345 5.54 -7.31 -19.62
C GLY A 345 6.11 -7.45 -21.04
N ASP A 346 5.22 -7.57 -22.03
CA ASP A 346 5.60 -7.37 -23.42
C ASP A 346 5.90 -5.90 -23.62
N ALA A 347 7.09 -5.60 -24.16
CA ALA A 347 7.53 -4.25 -24.52
C ALA A 347 6.68 -3.67 -25.64
#